data_daf67af270bb8e94d4857a9e362eb4d2
#
_entry.id   daf67af270bb8e94d4857a9e362eb4d2
#
_cell.length_a   1.000
_cell.length_b   1.000
_cell.length_c   1.000
_cell.angle_alpha   90.00
_cell.angle_beta   90.00
_cell.angle_gamma   90.00
#
_symmetry.space_group_name_H-M   'P 1'
#
loop_
_entity.id
_entity.type
_entity.pdbx_description
1 polymer ?
#
loop_
_entity_poly.entity_id
_entity_poly.type
_entity_poly.pdbx_seq_one_letter_code
_entity_poly.pdbx_strand_id
1 'polypeptide(L)'
;NIVNIFNKGFDARIRDDFQNTIHTKMVTNLGNCVLTLAGHKFREISSMKTLAKITTNVLNEGVKILKAAGYAEYPIDGVTSWGLVGLGAKLPASISKFIFQKKVKHYPMNSMQQDIIQHRGNQSELDYFNGYFLELAKKVGIKAPYNQGIYDVCKEEFAKPNFEPLDVADIWEKIE
;
A
#
# COMPACT_ATOMS: atom_id res chain seq x y z
N ASN A 1 4.33 -32.27 -14.14
CA ASN A 1 4.03 -31.35 -13.06
C ASN A 1 4.17 -29.91 -13.60
N ILE A 2 3.18 -29.07 -13.32
CA ILE A 2 3.09 -27.69 -13.85
C ILE A 2 4.32 -26.86 -13.43
N VAL A 3 4.82 -27.07 -12.22
CA VAL A 3 6.02 -26.41 -11.69
C VAL A 3 7.26 -26.72 -12.54
N ASN A 4 7.41 -27.96 -12.99
CA ASN A 4 8.53 -28.34 -13.85
C ASN A 4 8.49 -27.67 -15.22
N ILE A 5 7.31 -27.32 -15.70
CA ILE A 5 7.14 -26.57 -16.96
C ILE A 5 7.59 -25.14 -16.76
N PHE A 6 7.12 -24.48 -15.69
CA PHE A 6 7.50 -23.09 -15.37
C PHE A 6 8.97 -22.95 -15.01
N ASN A 7 9.56 -23.94 -14.32
CA ASN A 7 10.99 -23.92 -13.95
C ASN A 7 11.97 -23.99 -15.13
N LYS A 8 11.47 -24.16 -16.36
CA LYS A 8 12.31 -24.00 -17.57
C LYS A 8 12.61 -22.54 -17.89
N GLY A 9 11.85 -21.60 -17.39
CA GLY A 9 12.03 -20.16 -17.64
C GLY A 9 11.95 -19.27 -16.42
N PHE A 10 11.39 -19.76 -15.31
CA PHE A 10 11.17 -18.99 -14.08
C PHE A 10 11.47 -19.86 -12.86
N ASP A 11 11.93 -19.28 -11.75
CA ASP A 11 12.01 -19.98 -10.45
C ASP A 11 10.59 -20.12 -9.86
N ALA A 12 9.88 -21.17 -10.28
CA ALA A 12 8.53 -21.45 -9.83
C ALA A 12 8.55 -22.38 -8.62
N ARG A 13 7.86 -22.02 -7.56
CA ARG A 13 7.75 -22.79 -6.31
C ARG A 13 6.30 -22.93 -5.89
N ILE A 14 5.93 -24.10 -5.40
CA ILE A 14 4.64 -24.31 -4.73
C ILE A 14 4.75 -23.70 -3.32
N ARG A 15 3.70 -23.02 -2.90
CA ARG A 15 3.55 -22.52 -1.53
C ARG A 15 2.39 -23.27 -0.87
N ASP A 16 2.66 -23.88 0.26
CA ASP A 16 1.66 -24.62 1.03
C ASP A 16 0.74 -23.67 1.81
N ASP A 17 1.25 -22.49 2.15
CA ASP A 17 0.52 -21.44 2.89
C ASP A 17 0.16 -20.25 1.99
N PHE A 18 -0.71 -20.51 1.03
CA PHE A 18 -1.15 -19.51 0.05
C PHE A 18 -1.83 -18.30 0.71
N GLN A 19 -2.67 -18.52 1.71
CA GLN A 19 -3.43 -17.45 2.36
C GLN A 19 -2.50 -16.44 3.06
N ASN A 20 -1.57 -16.91 3.87
CA ASN A 20 -0.61 -16.03 4.53
C ASN A 20 0.34 -15.37 3.53
N THR A 21 0.75 -16.07 2.49
CA THR A 21 1.60 -15.54 1.43
C THR A 21 0.91 -14.37 0.70
N ILE A 22 -0.34 -14.55 0.24
CA ILE A 22 -1.07 -13.52 -0.50
C ILE A 22 -1.37 -12.31 0.39
N HIS A 23 -1.81 -12.50 1.63
CA HIS A 23 -2.12 -11.41 2.55
C HIS A 23 -0.86 -10.63 2.95
N THR A 24 0.30 -11.28 3.11
CA THR A 24 1.57 -10.59 3.33
C THR A 24 1.94 -9.69 2.14
N LYS A 25 1.68 -10.13 0.92
CA LYS A 25 1.89 -9.30 -0.27
C LYS A 25 0.86 -8.18 -0.38
N MET A 26 -0.41 -8.49 -0.13
CA MET A 26 -1.51 -7.51 -0.25
C MET A 26 -1.33 -6.31 0.68
N VAL A 27 -0.85 -6.52 1.92
CA VAL A 27 -0.64 -5.41 2.86
C VAL A 27 0.34 -4.38 2.31
N THR A 28 1.35 -4.79 1.54
CA THR A 28 2.30 -3.84 0.94
C THR A 28 1.68 -3.02 -0.18
N ASN A 29 0.66 -3.54 -0.84
CA ASN A 29 -0.05 -2.84 -1.92
C ASN A 29 -0.99 -1.74 -1.39
N LEU A 30 -1.33 -1.75 -0.10
CA LEU A 30 -2.12 -0.66 0.51
C LEU A 30 -1.46 0.72 0.35
N GLY A 31 -0.14 0.78 0.23
CA GLY A 31 0.58 2.03 -0.03
C GLY A 31 0.48 2.54 -1.46
N ASN A 32 0.04 1.71 -2.41
CA ASN A 32 -0.03 2.08 -3.83
C ASN A 32 -0.98 3.26 -4.07
N CYS A 33 -2.14 3.25 -3.42
CA CYS A 33 -3.11 4.34 -3.54
C CYS A 33 -2.55 5.66 -2.99
N VAL A 34 -1.80 5.65 -1.89
CA VAL A 34 -1.16 6.85 -1.33
C VAL A 34 -0.13 7.42 -2.31
N LEU A 35 0.72 6.56 -2.89
CA LEU A 35 1.72 6.96 -3.87
C LEU A 35 1.09 7.49 -5.17
N THR A 36 -0.04 6.90 -5.59
CA THR A 36 -0.81 7.34 -6.75
C THR A 36 -1.45 8.70 -6.48
N LEU A 37 -2.13 8.85 -5.35
CA LEU A 37 -2.78 10.09 -4.95
C LEU A 37 -1.80 11.26 -4.88
N ALA A 38 -0.60 11.04 -4.34
CA ALA A 38 0.47 12.03 -4.27
C ALA A 38 1.23 12.24 -5.60
N GLY A 39 1.02 11.38 -6.60
CA GLY A 39 1.73 11.46 -7.89
C GLY A 39 3.21 11.14 -7.81
N HIS A 40 3.62 10.27 -6.89
CA HIS A 40 5.03 9.83 -6.82
C HIS A 40 5.47 9.26 -8.18
N LYS A 41 6.66 9.62 -8.66
CA LYS A 41 7.21 9.37 -10.01
C LYS A 41 6.69 10.30 -11.12
N PHE A 42 5.62 11.05 -10.92
CA PHE A 42 5.06 11.97 -11.92
C PHE A 42 5.28 13.44 -11.54
N ARG A 43 5.54 13.71 -10.27
CA ARG A 43 5.84 15.06 -9.76
C ARG A 43 6.80 15.00 -8.58
N GLU A 44 7.39 16.13 -8.26
CA GLU A 44 8.14 16.30 -7.03
C GLU A 44 7.19 16.27 -5.81
N ILE A 45 7.60 15.58 -4.76
CA ILE A 45 6.82 15.45 -3.53
C ILE A 45 7.20 16.55 -2.55
N SER A 46 6.27 17.42 -2.23
CA SER A 46 6.45 18.58 -1.34
C SER A 46 6.94 18.19 0.07
N SER A 47 6.45 17.08 0.62
CA SER A 47 6.84 16.58 1.93
C SER A 47 6.99 15.06 1.99
N MET A 48 8.19 14.57 1.78
CA MET A 48 8.50 13.15 1.98
C MET A 48 8.29 12.69 3.43
N LYS A 49 8.34 13.59 4.41
CA LYS A 49 8.03 13.29 5.80
C LYS A 49 6.55 12.95 5.99
N THR A 50 5.68 13.75 5.42
CA THR A 50 4.22 13.55 5.49
C THR A 50 3.81 12.32 4.70
N LEU A 51 4.35 12.14 3.46
CA LEU A 51 4.10 10.95 2.65
C LEU A 51 4.51 9.67 3.39
N ALA A 52 5.69 9.67 4.02
CA ALA A 52 6.15 8.55 4.83
C ALA A 52 5.19 8.26 6.00
N LYS A 53 4.73 9.31 6.71
CA LYS A 53 3.80 9.18 7.83
C LYS A 53 2.48 8.53 7.39
N ILE A 54 1.87 9.03 6.33
CA ILE A 54 0.61 8.49 5.78
C ILE A 54 0.81 7.02 5.39
N THR A 55 1.78 6.75 4.52
CA THR A 55 2.01 5.40 3.98
C THR A 55 2.31 4.40 5.10
N THR A 56 3.17 4.76 6.06
CA THR A 56 3.52 3.85 7.15
C THR A 56 2.33 3.55 8.07
N ASN A 57 1.46 4.53 8.33
CA ASN A 57 0.25 4.30 9.13
C ASN A 57 -0.75 3.42 8.40
N VAL A 58 -0.97 3.64 7.10
CA VAL A 58 -1.82 2.78 6.25
C VAL A 58 -1.34 1.33 6.29
N LEU A 59 -0.04 1.09 6.08
CA LEU A 59 0.54 -0.25 6.14
C LEU A 59 0.45 -0.86 7.54
N ASN A 60 0.70 -0.09 8.59
CA ASN A 60 0.64 -0.57 9.98
C ASN A 60 -0.78 -0.94 10.40
N GLU A 61 -1.80 -0.21 9.98
CA GLU A 61 -3.19 -0.61 10.17
C GLU A 61 -3.48 -1.91 9.43
N GLY A 62 -3.04 -2.05 8.18
CA GLY A 62 -3.18 -3.29 7.41
C GLY A 62 -2.59 -4.50 8.13
N VAL A 63 -1.38 -4.36 8.69
CA VAL A 63 -0.75 -5.42 9.49
C VAL A 63 -1.58 -5.76 10.74
N LYS A 64 -2.11 -4.75 11.46
CA LYS A 64 -2.97 -4.99 12.64
C LYS A 64 -4.25 -5.74 12.27
N ILE A 65 -4.88 -5.36 11.15
CA ILE A 65 -6.07 -6.02 10.62
C ILE A 65 -5.80 -7.49 10.31
N LEU A 66 -4.70 -7.80 9.59
CA LEU A 66 -4.34 -9.16 9.25
C LEU A 66 -4.07 -10.01 10.49
N LYS A 67 -3.33 -9.47 11.47
CA LYS A 67 -3.08 -10.16 12.75
C LYS A 67 -4.37 -10.44 13.50
N ALA A 68 -5.28 -9.49 13.58
CA ALA A 68 -6.58 -9.68 14.23
C ALA A 68 -7.47 -10.69 13.49
N ALA A 69 -7.32 -10.79 12.17
CA ALA A 69 -8.00 -11.80 11.35
C ALA A 69 -7.37 -13.19 11.42
N GLY A 70 -6.29 -13.37 12.19
CA GLY A 70 -5.63 -14.66 12.38
C GLY A 70 -4.59 -15.00 11.30
N TYR A 71 -4.26 -14.06 10.42
CA TYR A 71 -3.19 -14.28 9.44
C TYR A 71 -1.81 -14.11 10.08
N ALA A 72 -0.87 -14.96 9.66
CA ALA A 72 0.54 -14.87 9.99
C ALA A 72 1.35 -14.27 8.84
N GLU A 73 2.46 -13.62 9.20
CA GLU A 73 3.40 -13.14 8.19
C GLU A 73 4.08 -14.32 7.48
N TYR A 74 4.10 -14.26 6.17
CA TYR A 74 4.89 -15.18 5.35
C TYR A 74 6.09 -14.44 4.76
N PRO A 75 7.34 -14.84 5.03
CA PRO A 75 8.52 -14.17 4.49
C PRO A 75 8.55 -14.22 2.96
N ILE A 76 8.59 -13.05 2.33
CA ILE A 76 8.68 -12.90 0.87
C ILE A 76 9.86 -11.97 0.57
N ASP A 77 10.74 -12.39 -0.34
CA ASP A 77 11.89 -11.58 -0.74
C ASP A 77 11.45 -10.23 -1.31
N GLY A 78 12.11 -9.17 -0.88
CA GLY A 78 11.78 -7.79 -1.30
C GLY A 78 10.58 -7.16 -0.59
N VAL A 79 9.80 -7.92 0.19
CA VAL A 79 8.68 -7.41 0.99
C VAL A 79 9.15 -7.00 2.38
N THR A 80 8.65 -5.84 2.85
CA THR A 80 8.97 -5.37 4.22
C THR A 80 8.27 -6.23 5.25
N SER A 81 9.02 -6.73 6.23
CA SER A 81 8.41 -7.50 7.30
C SER A 81 7.41 -6.67 8.14
N TRP A 82 6.39 -7.32 8.65
CA TRP A 82 5.36 -6.70 9.49
C TRP A 82 5.95 -6.06 10.76
N GLY A 83 7.01 -6.65 11.30
CA GLY A 83 7.75 -6.09 12.42
C GLY A 83 8.40 -4.74 12.09
N LEU A 84 9.02 -4.64 10.92
CA LEU A 84 9.63 -3.38 10.43
C LEU A 84 8.56 -2.33 10.09
N VAL A 85 7.41 -2.72 9.57
CA VAL A 85 6.27 -1.80 9.36
C VAL A 85 5.82 -1.22 10.69
N GLY A 86 5.59 -2.07 11.69
CA GLY A 86 5.16 -1.66 13.03
C GLY A 86 6.20 -0.78 13.74
N LEU A 87 7.48 -1.07 13.58
CA LEU A 87 8.57 -0.24 14.09
C LEU A 87 8.57 1.13 13.40
N GLY A 88 8.48 1.15 12.07
CA GLY A 88 8.45 2.39 11.27
C GLY A 88 7.34 3.35 11.70
N ALA A 89 6.17 2.83 12.07
CA ALA A 89 5.05 3.63 12.56
C ALA A 89 5.31 4.27 13.95
N LYS A 90 6.24 3.75 14.73
CA LYS A 90 6.61 4.25 16.07
C LYS A 90 7.85 5.14 16.06
N LEU A 91 8.63 5.12 14.98
CA LEU A 91 9.87 5.90 14.89
C LEU A 91 9.58 7.41 14.77
N PRO A 92 10.49 8.26 15.27
CA PRO A 92 10.46 9.69 14.98
C PRO A 92 10.36 9.95 13.47
N ALA A 93 9.56 10.94 13.09
CA ALA A 93 9.23 11.22 11.69
C ALA A 93 10.46 11.51 10.80
N SER A 94 11.55 12.02 11.36
CA SER A 94 12.83 12.25 10.65
C SER A 94 13.49 10.93 10.25
N ILE A 95 13.49 9.94 11.14
CA ILE A 95 14.07 8.61 10.89
C ILE A 95 13.20 7.84 9.89
N SER A 96 11.87 7.84 10.10
CA SER A 96 10.92 7.20 9.18
C SER A 96 11.03 7.78 7.78
N LYS A 97 11.16 9.12 7.65
CA LYS A 97 11.41 9.79 6.37
C LYS A 97 12.63 9.21 5.65
N PHE A 98 13.77 9.13 6.35
CA PHE A 98 15.02 8.69 5.73
C PHE A 98 14.94 7.24 5.22
N ILE A 99 14.38 6.34 6.03
CA ILE A 99 14.19 4.94 5.64
C ILE A 99 13.23 4.84 4.44
N PHE A 100 12.11 5.56 4.50
CA PHE A 100 11.10 5.58 3.46
C PHE A 100 11.66 6.13 2.14
N GLN A 101 12.40 7.24 2.16
CA GLN A 101 13.01 7.82 0.97
C GLN A 101 13.95 6.84 0.26
N LYS A 102 14.83 6.15 1.01
CA LYS A 102 15.69 5.12 0.44
C LYS A 102 14.89 4.03 -0.27
N LYS A 103 13.81 3.62 0.33
CA LYS A 103 12.97 2.53 -0.16
C LYS A 103 12.19 2.94 -1.40
N VAL A 104 11.45 4.05 -1.30
CA VAL A 104 10.54 4.53 -2.36
C VAL A 104 11.29 4.97 -3.61
N LYS A 105 12.54 5.43 -3.48
CA LYS A 105 13.39 5.80 -4.61
C LYS A 105 13.55 4.64 -5.63
N HIS A 106 13.62 3.41 -5.13
CA HIS A 106 13.84 2.21 -5.94
C HIS A 106 12.53 1.48 -6.30
N TYR A 107 11.37 1.96 -5.82
CA TYR A 107 10.11 1.36 -6.21
C TYR A 107 9.82 1.66 -7.68
N PRO A 108 9.47 0.64 -8.48
CA PRO A 108 8.93 0.87 -9.81
C PRO A 108 7.58 1.59 -9.70
N MET A 109 7.12 2.13 -10.82
CA MET A 109 5.76 2.60 -10.95
C MET A 109 4.81 1.42 -10.72
N ASN A 110 3.82 1.61 -9.84
CA ASN A 110 2.85 0.57 -9.52
C ASN A 110 1.69 0.53 -10.54
N SER A 111 0.92 -0.56 -10.56
CA SER A 111 -0.21 -0.75 -11.49
C SER A 111 -1.24 0.37 -11.38
N MET A 112 -1.61 0.77 -10.17
CA MET A 112 -2.59 1.84 -9.94
C MET A 112 -2.12 3.19 -10.50
N GLN A 113 -0.82 3.51 -10.43
CA GLN A 113 -0.26 4.71 -11.06
C GLN A 113 -0.33 4.63 -12.58
N GLN A 114 -0.10 3.45 -13.15
CA GLN A 114 -0.23 3.25 -14.59
C GLN A 114 -1.68 3.46 -15.03
N ASP A 115 -2.63 2.84 -14.35
CA ASP A 115 -4.04 2.92 -14.71
C ASP A 115 -4.60 4.33 -14.55
N ILE A 116 -4.38 4.95 -13.40
CA ILE A 116 -5.02 6.23 -13.05
C ILE A 116 -4.27 7.43 -13.66
N ILE A 117 -2.95 7.48 -13.55
CA ILE A 117 -2.19 8.67 -13.98
C ILE A 117 -1.74 8.56 -15.44
N GLN A 118 -1.10 7.43 -15.77
CA GLN A 118 -0.51 7.27 -17.11
C GLN A 118 -1.57 7.02 -18.18
N HIS A 119 -2.53 6.13 -17.92
CA HIS A 119 -3.59 5.78 -18.87
C HIS A 119 -4.85 6.64 -18.75
N ARG A 120 -4.89 7.53 -17.73
CA ARG A 120 -6.07 8.37 -17.45
C ARG A 120 -7.35 7.56 -17.25
N GLY A 121 -7.22 6.33 -16.75
CA GLY A 121 -8.34 5.46 -16.45
C GLY A 121 -9.05 5.85 -15.16
N ASN A 122 -10.29 5.40 -14.99
CA ASN A 122 -11.07 5.56 -13.77
C ASN A 122 -11.27 4.23 -13.01
N GLN A 123 -10.73 3.14 -13.54
CA GLN A 123 -10.77 1.83 -12.89
C GLN A 123 -9.42 1.57 -12.22
N SER A 124 -9.46 1.13 -11.00
CA SER A 124 -8.27 0.76 -10.23
C SER A 124 -8.55 -0.43 -9.33
N GLU A 125 -7.48 -1.05 -8.84
CA GLU A 125 -7.55 -2.13 -7.86
C GLU A 125 -7.89 -1.64 -6.44
N LEU A 126 -8.32 -0.37 -6.27
CA LEU A 126 -8.57 0.26 -4.97
C LEU A 126 -9.55 -0.56 -4.11
N ASP A 127 -10.67 -0.96 -4.68
CA ASP A 127 -11.69 -1.74 -3.98
C ASP A 127 -11.20 -3.14 -3.60
N TYR A 128 -10.40 -3.76 -4.48
CA TYR A 128 -9.85 -5.09 -4.25
C TYR A 128 -8.76 -5.14 -3.17
N PHE A 129 -7.99 -4.06 -2.99
CA PHE A 129 -6.99 -3.98 -1.93
C PHE A 129 -7.50 -3.21 -0.72
N ASN A 130 -7.66 -1.89 -0.84
CA ASN A 130 -8.03 -1.06 0.31
C ASN A 130 -9.46 -1.34 0.80
N GLY A 131 -10.41 -1.50 -0.13
CA GLY A 131 -11.79 -1.88 0.20
C GLY A 131 -11.86 -3.21 0.94
N TYR A 132 -11.17 -4.24 0.44
CA TYR A 132 -11.07 -5.53 1.12
C TYR A 132 -10.54 -5.42 2.56
N PHE A 133 -9.47 -4.64 2.78
CA PHE A 133 -8.92 -4.44 4.12
C PHE A 133 -9.89 -3.70 5.06
N LEU A 134 -10.67 -2.77 4.55
CA LEU A 134 -11.70 -2.08 5.34
C LEU A 134 -12.85 -3.03 5.74
N GLU A 135 -13.30 -3.88 4.82
CA GLU A 135 -14.28 -4.93 5.13
C GLU A 135 -13.74 -5.92 6.17
N LEU A 136 -12.48 -6.33 6.03
CA LEU A 136 -11.83 -7.20 6.99
C LEU A 136 -11.69 -6.53 8.36
N ALA A 137 -11.30 -5.25 8.40
CA ALA A 137 -11.20 -4.44 9.62
C ALA A 137 -12.53 -4.42 10.38
N LYS A 138 -13.64 -4.19 9.66
CA LYS A 138 -14.99 -4.21 10.20
C LYS A 138 -15.34 -5.58 10.79
N LYS A 139 -15.03 -6.66 10.09
CA LYS A 139 -15.29 -8.04 10.55
C LYS A 139 -14.54 -8.38 11.84
N VAL A 140 -13.31 -7.89 12.01
CA VAL A 140 -12.48 -8.19 13.18
C VAL A 140 -12.47 -7.09 14.25
N GLY A 141 -13.29 -6.04 14.08
CA GLY A 141 -13.45 -4.97 15.07
C GLY A 141 -12.22 -4.05 15.22
N ILE A 142 -11.38 -3.93 14.20
CA ILE A 142 -10.20 -3.06 14.22
C ILE A 142 -10.53 -1.71 13.57
N LYS A 143 -10.21 -0.61 14.27
CA LYS A 143 -10.29 0.73 13.68
C LYS A 143 -9.13 0.95 12.71
N ALA A 144 -9.44 1.48 11.53
CA ALA A 144 -8.47 1.75 10.46
C ALA A 144 -8.68 3.15 9.86
N PRO A 145 -8.55 4.23 10.65
CA PRO A 145 -8.87 5.59 10.21
C PRO A 145 -8.01 6.04 9.02
N TYR A 146 -6.73 5.70 8.98
CA TYR A 146 -5.86 6.07 7.85
C TYR A 146 -6.26 5.35 6.56
N ASN A 147 -6.55 4.03 6.63
CA ASN A 147 -7.04 3.30 5.46
C ASN A 147 -8.38 3.81 5.00
N GLN A 148 -9.31 4.11 5.93
CA GLN A 148 -10.61 4.67 5.58
C GLN A 148 -10.47 6.04 4.91
N GLY A 149 -9.76 6.98 5.53
CA GLY A 149 -9.57 8.32 4.97
C GLY A 149 -8.91 8.29 3.59
N ILE A 150 -7.84 7.51 3.42
CA ILE A 150 -7.18 7.37 2.11
C ILE A 150 -8.10 6.72 1.08
N TYR A 151 -8.85 5.70 1.46
CA TYR A 151 -9.82 5.05 0.56
C TYR A 151 -10.87 6.04 0.07
N ASP A 152 -11.45 6.82 0.98
CA ASP A 152 -12.50 7.79 0.65
C ASP A 152 -11.98 8.90 -0.26
N VAL A 153 -10.79 9.46 0.03
CA VAL A 153 -10.13 10.45 -0.83
C VAL A 153 -9.82 9.87 -2.21
N CYS A 154 -9.29 8.64 -2.27
CA CYS A 154 -9.02 8.00 -3.56
C CYS A 154 -10.29 7.75 -4.37
N LYS A 155 -11.39 7.32 -3.73
CA LYS A 155 -12.69 7.13 -4.42
C LYS A 155 -13.19 8.43 -5.03
N GLU A 156 -13.09 9.54 -4.30
CA GLU A 156 -13.48 10.86 -4.78
C GLU A 156 -12.59 11.33 -5.94
N GLU A 157 -11.26 11.28 -5.72
CA GLU A 157 -10.31 11.89 -6.66
C GLU A 157 -10.16 11.07 -7.95
N PHE A 158 -10.09 9.73 -7.85
CA PHE A 158 -9.93 8.87 -9.04
C PHE A 158 -11.19 8.79 -9.92
N ALA A 159 -12.35 9.18 -9.38
CA ALA A 159 -13.57 9.29 -10.17
C ALA A 159 -13.61 10.55 -11.06
N LYS A 160 -12.72 11.51 -10.85
CA LYS A 160 -12.66 12.74 -11.64
C LYS A 160 -12.13 12.44 -13.05
N PRO A 161 -12.75 12.97 -14.12
CA PRO A 161 -12.34 12.70 -15.51
C PRO A 161 -10.88 13.06 -15.81
N ASN A 162 -10.35 14.05 -15.11
CA ASN A 162 -8.98 14.54 -15.25
C ASN A 162 -8.33 14.59 -13.86
N PHE A 163 -8.11 13.41 -13.26
CA PHE A 163 -7.41 13.33 -11.98
C PHE A 163 -6.03 13.97 -12.10
N GLU A 164 -5.75 14.89 -11.18
CA GLU A 164 -4.42 15.46 -10.96
C GLU A 164 -3.95 15.11 -9.54
N PRO A 165 -2.70 14.66 -9.38
CA PRO A 165 -2.18 14.30 -8.08
C PRO A 165 -2.24 15.45 -7.06
N LEU A 166 -2.66 15.13 -5.85
CA LEU A 166 -2.80 16.10 -4.75
C LEU A 166 -1.45 16.38 -4.08
N ASP A 167 -1.33 17.59 -3.50
CA ASP A 167 -0.25 17.84 -2.57
C ASP A 167 -0.38 16.97 -1.31
N VAL A 168 0.75 16.58 -0.75
CA VAL A 168 0.76 15.68 0.42
C VAL A 168 0.17 16.36 1.66
N ALA A 169 0.25 17.69 1.74
CA ALA A 169 -0.39 18.45 2.82
C ALA A 169 -1.91 18.39 2.69
N ASP A 170 -2.45 18.54 1.46
CA ASP A 170 -3.89 18.44 1.20
C ASP A 170 -4.42 17.04 1.49
N ILE A 171 -3.64 16.01 1.12
CA ILE A 171 -3.99 14.61 1.47
C ILE A 171 -4.06 14.47 2.99
N TRP A 172 -3.08 15.02 3.70
CA TRP A 172 -3.03 14.93 5.16
C TRP A 172 -4.23 15.61 5.81
N GLU A 173 -4.58 16.82 5.38
CA GLU A 173 -5.74 17.58 5.87
C GLU A 173 -7.06 16.83 5.65
N LYS A 174 -7.21 16.14 4.52
CA LYS A 174 -8.41 15.37 4.20
C LYS A 174 -8.60 14.10 5.05
N ILE A 175 -7.54 13.56 5.64
CA ILE A 175 -7.59 12.27 6.38
C ILE A 175 -7.39 12.41 7.89
N GLU A 176 -7.05 13.60 8.39
CA GLU A 176 -6.87 13.90 9.82
C GLU A 176 -8.21 14.27 10.47
#